data_73815fdeb16db407782c2900956bee55
#
_entry.id   73815fdeb16db407782c2900956bee55
#
_cell.length_a   1.000
_cell.length_b   1.000
_cell.length_c   1.000
_cell.angle_alpha   90.00
_cell.angle_beta   90.00
_cell.angle_gamma   90.00
#
_symmetry.space_group_name_H-M   'P 1'
#
loop_
_entity.id
_entity.type
_entity.pdbx_description
1 polymer ?
#
loop_
_entity_poly.entity_id
_entity_poly.type
_entity_poly.pdbx_seq_one_letter_code
_entity_poly.pdbx_strand_id
1 'polypeptide(L)'
;MYRVKEYIRKIKNLIRWAPIIWRDHDWDYHFIYEILKHKLTFTEKFIREKGIHVFNTEDADGILKAVDLIDKVQNEYYLNKYLSDATEWTSEGIDKAVEEHDKVKQELFQHLNNNIEKWWD
;
A
#
# COMPACT_ATOMS: atom_id res chain seq x y z
N MET A 1 14.24 29.50 -13.14
CA MET A 1 14.34 28.07 -13.48
C MET A 1 13.79 27.15 -12.40
N TYR A 2 14.11 27.42 -11.13
CA TYR A 2 13.56 26.64 -10.00
C TYR A 2 12.02 26.62 -9.99
N ARG A 3 11.38 27.77 -10.21
CA ARG A 3 9.90 27.87 -10.21
C ARG A 3 9.25 27.02 -11.31
N VAL A 4 9.87 26.97 -12.50
CA VAL A 4 9.35 26.18 -13.62
C VAL A 4 9.41 24.68 -13.29
N LYS A 5 10.52 24.20 -12.74
CA LYS A 5 10.69 22.81 -12.33
C LYS A 5 9.68 22.43 -11.24
N GLU A 6 9.44 23.33 -10.31
CA GLU A 6 8.48 23.15 -9.24
C GLU A 6 7.06 23.00 -9.76
N TYR A 7 6.65 23.85 -10.70
CA TYR A 7 5.33 23.75 -11.35
C TYR A 7 5.19 22.46 -12.14
N ILE A 8 6.22 22.05 -12.86
CA ILE A 8 6.21 20.80 -13.62
C ILE A 8 6.03 19.62 -12.67
N ARG A 9 6.74 19.60 -11.54
CA ARG A 9 6.59 18.58 -10.52
C ARG A 9 5.16 18.50 -9.99
N LYS A 10 4.56 19.66 -9.69
CA LYS A 10 3.19 19.74 -9.18
C LYS A 10 2.18 19.22 -10.21
N ILE A 11 2.35 19.59 -11.47
CA ILE A 11 1.48 19.11 -12.56
C ILE A 11 1.62 17.59 -12.71
N LYS A 12 2.83 17.07 -12.69
CA LYS A 12 3.07 15.61 -12.75
C LYS A 12 2.40 14.89 -11.58
N ASN A 13 2.46 15.48 -10.38
CA ASN A 13 1.78 14.92 -9.21
C ASN A 13 0.26 14.86 -9.41
N LEU A 14 -0.33 15.95 -9.92
CA LEU A 14 -1.77 15.96 -10.19
C LEU A 14 -2.16 14.87 -11.20
N ILE A 15 -1.41 14.75 -12.28
CA ILE A 15 -1.68 13.72 -13.30
C ILE A 15 -1.54 12.31 -12.70
N ARG A 16 -0.52 12.10 -11.89
CA ARG A 16 -0.24 10.79 -11.28
C ARG A 16 -1.34 10.35 -10.31
N TRP A 17 -1.88 11.31 -9.54
CA TRP A 17 -2.91 11.04 -8.56
C TRP A 17 -4.34 11.07 -9.11
N ALA A 18 -4.54 11.74 -10.26
CA ALA A 18 -5.86 11.95 -10.83
C ALA A 18 -6.69 10.67 -11.00
N PRO A 19 -6.15 9.55 -11.54
CA PRO A 19 -6.94 8.31 -11.68
C PRO A 19 -7.42 7.75 -10.36
N ILE A 20 -6.62 7.89 -9.30
CA ILE A 20 -6.93 7.35 -7.98
C ILE A 20 -8.01 8.19 -7.33
N ILE A 21 -7.85 9.51 -7.35
CA ILE A 21 -8.82 10.46 -6.78
C ILE A 21 -10.15 10.38 -7.51
N TRP A 22 -10.11 10.21 -8.84
CA TRP A 22 -11.33 10.11 -9.66
C TRP A 22 -12.23 8.94 -9.24
N ARG A 23 -11.63 7.84 -8.80
CA ARG A 23 -12.36 6.64 -8.39
C ARG A 23 -12.70 6.62 -6.91
N ASP A 24 -12.23 7.60 -6.13
CA ASP A 24 -12.40 7.64 -4.69
C ASP A 24 -13.87 7.80 -4.31
N HIS A 25 -14.25 7.13 -3.22
CA HIS A 25 -15.56 7.26 -2.57
C HIS A 25 -15.34 7.65 -1.11
N ASP A 26 -16.11 8.62 -0.65
CA ASP A 26 -15.92 9.20 0.68
C ASP A 26 -16.11 8.20 1.84
N TRP A 27 -16.88 7.15 1.60
CA TRP A 27 -17.23 6.18 2.66
C TRP A 27 -16.45 4.87 2.58
N ASP A 28 -15.64 4.66 1.56
CA ASP A 28 -15.04 3.35 1.30
C ASP A 28 -13.61 3.28 1.80
N TYR A 29 -13.37 2.49 2.86
CA TYR A 29 -12.02 2.28 3.42
C TYR A 29 -11.05 1.68 2.39
N HIS A 30 -11.55 1.01 1.34
CA HIS A 30 -10.73 0.49 0.26
C HIS A 30 -9.81 1.58 -0.33
N PHE A 31 -10.32 2.79 -0.50
CA PHE A 31 -9.57 3.91 -1.06
C PHE A 31 -8.56 4.51 -0.07
N ILE A 32 -8.76 4.32 1.23
CA ILE A 32 -7.73 4.68 2.21
C ILE A 32 -6.48 3.82 1.97
N TYR A 33 -6.67 2.51 1.81
CA TYR A 33 -5.57 1.60 1.47
C TYR A 33 -4.99 1.91 0.09
N GLU A 34 -5.83 2.24 -0.88
CA GLU A 34 -5.41 2.58 -2.23
C GLU A 34 -4.48 3.79 -2.25
N ILE A 35 -4.86 4.87 -1.57
CA ILE A 35 -4.05 6.08 -1.47
C ILE A 35 -2.72 5.79 -0.77
N LEU A 36 -2.76 5.06 0.33
CA LEU A 36 -1.55 4.67 1.07
C LEU A 36 -0.63 3.83 0.20
N LYS A 37 -1.17 2.84 -0.50
CA LYS A 37 -0.40 1.98 -1.40
C LYS A 37 0.28 2.78 -2.51
N HIS A 38 -0.43 3.69 -3.15
CA HIS A 38 0.13 4.52 -4.21
C HIS A 38 1.22 5.45 -3.70
N LYS A 39 0.99 6.09 -2.55
CA LYS A 39 2.01 6.96 -1.96
C LYS A 39 3.28 6.18 -1.63
N LEU A 40 3.14 5.02 -1.02
CA LEU A 40 4.28 4.17 -0.68
C LEU A 40 5.00 3.67 -1.94
N THR A 41 4.27 3.29 -2.97
CA THR A 41 4.85 2.85 -4.24
C THR A 41 5.69 3.96 -4.88
N PHE A 42 5.17 5.18 -4.90
CA PHE A 42 5.91 6.33 -5.45
C PHE A 42 7.15 6.64 -4.60
N THR A 43 7.02 6.55 -3.28
CA THR A 43 8.14 6.79 -2.36
C THR A 43 9.23 5.74 -2.52
N GLU A 44 8.85 4.46 -2.63
CA GLU A 44 9.79 3.36 -2.87
C GLU A 44 10.60 3.60 -4.15
N LYS A 45 9.91 3.91 -5.23
CA LYS A 45 10.55 4.16 -6.52
C LYS A 45 11.51 5.34 -6.43
N PHE A 46 11.10 6.43 -5.79
CA PHE A 46 11.94 7.60 -5.60
C PHE A 46 13.20 7.27 -4.80
N ILE A 47 13.06 6.58 -3.67
CA ILE A 47 14.19 6.21 -2.82
C ILE A 47 15.16 5.31 -3.57
N ARG A 48 14.65 4.32 -4.29
CA ARG A 48 15.47 3.36 -5.02
C ARG A 48 16.22 4.02 -6.17
N GLU A 49 15.56 4.92 -6.91
CA GLU A 49 16.15 5.57 -8.07
C GLU A 49 17.11 6.69 -7.70
N LYS A 50 16.81 7.46 -6.66
CA LYS A 50 17.61 8.63 -6.25
C LYS A 50 18.71 8.29 -5.27
N GLY A 51 18.52 7.28 -4.41
CA GLY A 51 19.58 6.73 -3.55
C GLY A 51 20.35 7.72 -2.71
N ILE A 52 19.67 8.72 -2.14
CA ILE A 52 20.34 9.84 -1.47
C ILE A 52 20.67 9.59 0.01
N HIS A 53 20.27 8.46 0.58
CA HIS A 53 20.60 8.15 1.98
C HIS A 53 21.19 6.73 2.11
N VAL A 54 21.84 6.49 3.25
CA VAL A 54 22.68 5.29 3.46
C VAL A 54 21.90 3.99 3.37
N PHE A 55 20.66 3.98 3.88
CA PHE A 55 19.83 2.77 3.95
C PHE A 55 18.76 2.72 2.88
N ASN A 56 18.99 3.36 1.73
CA ASN A 56 17.97 3.47 0.69
C ASN A 56 17.42 2.12 0.20
N THR A 57 18.26 1.09 0.06
CA THR A 57 17.81 -0.23 -0.37
C THR A 57 16.96 -0.91 0.70
N GLU A 58 17.38 -0.87 1.95
CA GLU A 58 16.59 -1.43 3.06
C GLU A 58 15.24 -0.73 3.21
N ASP A 59 15.25 0.59 3.10
CA ASP A 59 14.03 1.39 3.20
C ASP A 59 13.09 1.08 2.04
N ALA A 60 13.61 1.00 0.81
CA ALA A 60 12.81 0.65 -0.35
C ALA A 60 12.20 -0.75 -0.20
N ASP A 61 12.96 -1.72 0.27
CA ASP A 61 12.47 -3.08 0.51
C ASP A 61 11.41 -3.11 1.61
N GLY A 62 11.59 -2.33 2.66
CA GLY A 62 10.60 -2.17 3.75
C GLY A 62 9.29 -1.59 3.24
N ILE A 63 9.36 -0.62 2.34
CA ILE A 63 8.18 -0.03 1.72
C ILE A 63 7.47 -1.05 0.82
N LEU A 64 8.22 -1.83 0.03
CA LEU A 64 7.65 -2.89 -0.80
C LEU A 64 6.91 -3.94 0.04
N LYS A 65 7.46 -4.28 1.20
CA LYS A 65 6.79 -5.19 2.13
C LYS A 65 5.44 -4.60 2.58
N ALA A 66 5.41 -3.32 2.91
CA ALA A 66 4.16 -2.63 3.29
C ALA A 66 3.15 -2.65 2.14
N VAL A 67 3.59 -2.38 0.91
CA VAL A 67 2.72 -2.41 -0.28
C VAL A 67 2.13 -3.80 -0.48
N ASP A 68 2.93 -4.86 -0.33
CA ASP A 68 2.47 -6.24 -0.44
C ASP A 68 1.42 -6.58 0.62
N LEU A 69 1.66 -6.17 1.87
CA LEU A 69 0.71 -6.39 2.96
C LEU A 69 -0.61 -5.62 2.72
N ILE A 70 -0.52 -4.38 2.24
CA ILE A 70 -1.72 -3.59 1.90
C ILE A 70 -2.51 -4.30 0.80
N ASP A 71 -1.83 -4.79 -0.22
CA ASP A 71 -2.46 -5.49 -1.33
C ASP A 71 -3.24 -6.71 -0.84
N LYS A 72 -2.67 -7.49 0.06
CA LYS A 72 -3.33 -8.66 0.63
C LYS A 72 -4.56 -8.28 1.46
N VAL A 73 -4.46 -7.22 2.26
CA VAL A 73 -5.58 -6.74 3.07
C VAL A 73 -6.68 -6.16 2.19
N GLN A 74 -6.30 -5.35 1.20
CA GLN A 74 -7.23 -4.64 0.33
C GLN A 74 -8.04 -5.56 -0.58
N ASN A 75 -7.40 -6.61 -1.11
CA ASN A 75 -7.98 -7.49 -2.13
C ASN A 75 -8.61 -8.76 -1.56
N GLU A 76 -8.80 -8.83 -0.25
CA GLU A 76 -9.43 -9.98 0.40
C GLU A 76 -8.75 -11.30 0.04
N TYR A 77 -7.42 -11.29 -0.02
CA TYR A 77 -6.61 -12.42 -0.47
C TYR A 77 -6.99 -13.73 0.23
N TYR A 78 -7.19 -13.69 1.54
CA TYR A 78 -7.46 -14.88 2.33
C TYR A 78 -8.88 -15.40 2.15
N LEU A 79 -9.82 -14.51 1.91
CA LEU A 79 -11.18 -14.91 1.58
C LEU A 79 -11.17 -15.72 0.28
N ASN A 80 -10.50 -15.22 -0.74
CA ASN A 80 -10.38 -15.92 -2.01
C ASN A 80 -9.61 -17.24 -1.87
N LYS A 81 -8.55 -17.26 -1.05
CA LYS A 81 -7.72 -18.45 -0.83
C LYS A 81 -8.51 -19.61 -0.25
N TYR A 82 -9.38 -19.35 0.75
CA TYR A 82 -10.10 -20.41 1.45
C TYR A 82 -11.47 -20.71 0.85
N LEU A 83 -12.02 -19.83 0.05
CA LEU A 83 -13.38 -19.96 -0.47
C LEU A 83 -13.47 -20.13 -1.97
N SER A 84 -12.40 -19.87 -2.72
CA SER A 84 -12.42 -19.92 -4.19
C SER A 84 -12.63 -21.32 -4.75
N ASP A 85 -12.14 -22.34 -4.05
CA ASP A 85 -12.24 -23.75 -4.48
C ASP A 85 -13.43 -24.47 -3.86
N ALA A 86 -14.18 -23.79 -3.00
CA ALA A 86 -15.34 -24.37 -2.32
C ALA A 86 -16.59 -24.16 -3.14
N THR A 87 -17.33 -25.23 -3.41
CA THR A 87 -18.65 -25.16 -4.01
C THR A 87 -19.67 -24.56 -3.03
N GLU A 88 -19.33 -24.57 -1.75
CA GLU A 88 -20.16 -23.99 -0.69
C GLU A 88 -19.27 -23.25 0.29
N TRP A 89 -19.69 -22.05 0.72
CA TRP A 89 -19.02 -21.28 1.75
C TRP A 89 -19.27 -21.92 3.11
N THR A 90 -18.25 -22.46 3.71
CA THR A 90 -18.36 -23.09 5.03
C THR A 90 -18.02 -22.08 6.12
N SER A 91 -18.64 -22.25 7.28
CA SER A 91 -18.36 -21.45 8.47
C SER A 91 -16.88 -21.52 8.85
N GLU A 92 -16.29 -22.70 8.77
CA GLU A 92 -14.87 -22.93 9.09
C GLU A 92 -13.95 -22.19 8.10
N GLY A 93 -14.26 -22.23 6.81
CA GLY A 93 -13.49 -21.53 5.79
C GLY A 93 -13.53 -20.03 5.97
N ILE A 94 -14.71 -19.48 6.28
CA ILE A 94 -14.90 -18.06 6.55
C ILE A 94 -14.11 -17.65 7.79
N ASP A 95 -14.17 -18.44 8.87
CA ASP A 95 -13.46 -18.14 10.12
C ASP A 95 -11.95 -18.11 9.89
N LYS A 96 -11.40 -19.05 9.13
CA LYS A 96 -9.97 -19.06 8.77
C LYS A 96 -9.58 -17.86 7.95
N ALA A 97 -10.40 -17.49 6.97
CA ALA A 97 -10.14 -16.33 6.12
C ALA A 97 -10.11 -15.05 6.94
N VAL A 98 -11.07 -14.85 7.83
CA VAL A 98 -11.13 -13.68 8.71
C VAL A 98 -9.94 -13.67 9.66
N GLU A 99 -9.58 -14.80 10.25
CA GLU A 99 -8.44 -14.89 11.16
C GLU A 99 -7.12 -14.50 10.47
N GLU A 100 -6.86 -15.01 9.27
CA GLU A 100 -5.64 -14.68 8.54
C GLU A 100 -5.65 -13.24 8.04
N HIS A 101 -6.80 -12.74 7.61
CA HIS A 101 -6.95 -11.34 7.24
C HIS A 101 -6.58 -10.43 8.41
N ASP A 102 -7.08 -10.71 9.60
CA ASP A 102 -6.80 -9.92 10.80
C ASP A 102 -5.32 -9.98 11.18
N LYS A 103 -4.69 -11.15 11.05
CA LYS A 103 -3.24 -11.29 11.28
C LYS A 103 -2.43 -10.42 10.34
N VAL A 104 -2.75 -10.43 9.06
CA VAL A 104 -2.02 -9.66 8.05
C VAL A 104 -2.25 -8.16 8.27
N LYS A 105 -3.46 -7.78 8.63
CA LYS A 105 -3.77 -6.39 8.96
C LYS A 105 -2.94 -5.92 10.15
N GLN A 106 -2.86 -6.73 11.20
CA GLN A 106 -2.03 -6.42 12.37
C GLN A 106 -0.55 -6.32 11.99
N GLU A 107 -0.06 -7.23 11.17
CA GLU A 107 1.31 -7.20 10.68
C GLU A 107 1.59 -5.93 9.87
N LEU A 108 0.66 -5.53 9.00
CA LEU A 108 0.77 -4.30 8.22
C LEU A 108 0.95 -3.09 9.14
N PHE A 109 0.04 -2.91 10.10
CA PHE A 109 0.09 -1.73 10.96
C PHE A 109 1.27 -1.75 11.92
N GLN A 110 1.70 -2.93 12.36
CA GLN A 110 2.92 -3.06 13.17
C GLN A 110 4.15 -2.67 12.34
N HIS A 111 4.22 -3.12 11.10
CA HIS A 111 5.30 -2.78 10.19
C HIS A 111 5.36 -1.28 9.92
N LEU A 112 4.21 -0.65 9.67
CA LEU A 112 4.13 0.80 9.49
C LEU A 112 4.53 1.54 10.76
N ASN A 113 4.04 1.08 11.91
CA ASN A 113 4.38 1.69 13.20
C ASN A 113 5.88 1.71 13.45
N ASN A 114 6.57 0.63 13.09
CA ASN A 114 8.00 0.49 13.35
C ASN A 114 8.88 1.21 12.33
N ASN A 115 8.38 1.49 11.13
CA ASN A 115 9.24 1.88 10.02
C ASN A 115 8.85 3.14 9.28
N ILE A 116 7.60 3.60 9.38
CA ILE A 116 7.08 4.63 8.49
C ILE A 116 7.90 5.94 8.54
N GLU A 117 8.38 6.32 9.70
CA GLU A 117 9.13 7.57 9.85
C GLU A 117 10.59 7.46 9.40
N LYS A 118 11.09 6.23 9.19
CA LYS A 118 12.48 5.99 8.77
C LYS A 118 12.68 6.14 7.26
N TRP A 119 11.61 6.05 6.48
CA TRP A 119 11.72 5.83 5.05
C TRP A 119 12.16 7.04 4.22
N TRP A 120 12.30 8.20 4.82
CA TRP A 120 12.80 9.38 4.12
C TRP A 120 13.88 10.16 4.87
N ASP A 121 14.49 9.55 5.85
CA ASP A 121 15.62 10.14 6.58
C ASP A 121 16.97 9.74 5.98
#